data_ee08491f6d907a27723066328f6195e9
#
_entry.id   ee08491f6d907a27723066328f6195e9
#
_cell.length_a   1.000
_cell.length_b   1.000
_cell.length_c   1.000
_cell.angle_alpha   90.00
_cell.angle_beta   90.00
_cell.angle_gamma   90.00
#
_symmetry.space_group_name_H-M   'P 1'
#
loop_
_entity.id
_entity.type
_entity.pdbx_description
1 polymer ?
#
loop_
_entity_poly.entity_id
_entity_poly.type
_entity_poly.pdbx_seq_one_letter_code
_entity_poly.pdbx_strand_id
1 'polypeptide(L)'
;MSELQTGQQEIYDYVKNSLGDGMIDVELDPKHYETALTRALNKYRQRSSNAVEESYAFLKLKKNQNEYILPDEVINVRNLNRRTVGSRTEGGEGGTLFEPFNLAYTNTYLLRAGATGGLATYYAFASYQEMVGKMFGSFIQFHFDVATKKMTITQRPRADNETVLMHTDNYRPDITLFKDIYSKPWIRDYTLAVSKLMLGEARGKFNTCLLYTSPSPRDS
;
A
#
# COMPACT_ATOMS: atom_id res chain seq x y z
N MET A 1 -7.91 24.51 4.68
CA MET A 1 -7.40 23.56 3.68
C MET A 1 -7.11 22.23 4.39
N SER A 2 -7.39 21.11 3.77
CA SER A 2 -7.02 19.83 4.34
C SER A 2 -5.49 19.66 4.29
N GLU A 3 -4.91 18.88 5.20
CA GLU A 3 -3.46 18.60 5.21
C GLU A 3 -2.95 18.04 3.88
N LEU A 4 -3.81 17.28 3.18
CA LEU A 4 -3.53 16.76 1.84
C LEU A 4 -3.33 17.90 0.83
N GLN A 5 -4.26 18.87 0.82
CA GLN A 5 -4.19 20.04 -0.08
C GLN A 5 -2.94 20.89 0.19
N THR A 6 -2.55 21.02 1.46
CA THR A 6 -1.32 21.73 1.83
C THR A 6 -0.08 21.04 1.29
N GLY A 7 0.02 19.71 1.42
CA GLY A 7 1.15 18.94 0.90
C GLY A 7 1.25 18.97 -0.64
N GLN A 8 0.11 18.90 -1.34
CA GLN A 8 0.05 19.06 -2.80
C GLN A 8 0.48 20.46 -3.23
N GLN A 9 0.00 21.49 -2.54
CA GLN A 9 0.32 22.87 -2.85
C GLN A 9 1.82 23.16 -2.68
N GLU A 10 2.44 22.66 -1.62
CA GLU A 10 3.89 22.78 -1.44
C GLU A 10 4.68 22.20 -2.63
N ILE A 11 4.24 21.05 -3.17
CA ILE A 11 4.88 20.44 -4.33
C ILE A 11 4.66 21.28 -5.58
N TYR A 12 3.46 21.79 -5.79
CA TYR A 12 3.16 22.67 -6.93
C TYR A 12 3.97 23.96 -6.89
N ASP A 13 4.07 24.60 -5.73
CA ASP A 13 4.84 25.82 -5.54
C ASP A 13 6.33 25.57 -5.78
N TYR A 14 6.87 24.45 -5.32
CA TYR A 14 8.23 24.05 -5.62
C TYR A 14 8.47 23.85 -7.12
N VAL A 15 7.55 23.16 -7.81
CA VAL A 15 7.67 22.91 -9.25
C VAL A 15 7.58 24.19 -10.03
N LYS A 16 6.64 25.09 -9.71
CA LYS A 16 6.50 26.41 -10.33
C LYS A 16 7.77 27.23 -10.17
N ASN A 17 8.26 27.38 -8.95
CA ASN A 17 9.47 28.12 -8.67
C ASN A 17 10.69 27.54 -9.43
N SER A 18 10.78 26.21 -9.53
CA SER A 18 11.87 25.54 -10.24
C SER A 18 11.77 25.63 -11.77
N LEU A 19 10.59 25.92 -12.30
CA LEU A 19 10.35 26.21 -13.72
C LEU A 19 10.62 27.68 -14.06
N GLY A 20 10.80 28.53 -13.04
CA GLY A 20 11.09 29.96 -13.22
C GLY A 20 9.85 30.85 -13.15
N ASP A 21 8.78 30.39 -12.50
CA ASP A 21 7.60 31.23 -12.23
C ASP A 21 8.00 32.52 -11.52
N GLY A 22 7.47 33.64 -11.98
CA GLY A 22 7.90 34.97 -11.53
C GLY A 22 9.11 35.57 -12.25
N MET A 23 9.91 34.79 -13.00
CA MET A 23 10.96 35.24 -13.87
C MET A 23 10.59 35.16 -15.36
N ILE A 24 9.88 34.10 -15.71
CA ILE A 24 9.44 33.78 -17.07
C ILE A 24 7.99 33.36 -16.98
N ASP A 25 7.19 33.68 -17.99
CA ASP A 25 5.83 33.17 -18.10
C ASP A 25 5.87 31.65 -18.37
N VAL A 26 5.32 30.89 -17.43
CA VAL A 26 5.26 29.42 -17.50
C VAL A 26 3.87 29.02 -18.00
N GLU A 27 3.78 28.56 -19.23
CA GLU A 27 2.55 28.20 -19.94
C GLU A 27 1.89 26.89 -19.45
N LEU A 28 2.04 26.56 -18.16
CA LEU A 28 1.43 25.35 -17.56
C LEU A 28 0.22 25.74 -16.69
N ASP A 29 -0.93 25.19 -17.06
CA ASP A 29 -2.15 25.31 -16.27
C ASP A 29 -2.07 24.44 -14.99
N PRO A 30 -2.85 24.76 -13.94
CA PRO A 30 -2.92 23.96 -12.71
C PRO A 30 -3.18 22.48 -12.94
N LYS A 31 -3.97 22.13 -13.96
CA LYS A 31 -4.27 20.73 -14.35
C LYS A 31 -3.03 19.96 -14.82
N HIS A 32 -2.05 20.62 -15.40
CA HIS A 32 -0.82 19.98 -15.83
C HIS A 32 0.03 19.57 -14.62
N TYR A 33 0.09 20.38 -13.57
CA TYR A 33 0.78 20.03 -12.32
C TYR A 33 0.09 18.88 -11.60
N GLU A 34 -1.25 18.86 -11.57
CA GLU A 34 -2.02 17.75 -11.01
C GLU A 34 -1.74 16.43 -11.77
N THR A 35 -1.74 16.49 -13.10
CA THR A 35 -1.41 15.34 -13.95
C THR A 35 0.02 14.85 -13.70
N ALA A 36 0.98 15.77 -13.58
CA ALA A 36 2.36 15.45 -13.30
C ALA A 36 2.53 14.80 -11.91
N LEU A 37 1.86 15.33 -10.90
CA LEU A 37 1.87 14.77 -9.54
C LEU A 37 1.25 13.37 -9.50
N THR A 38 0.10 13.19 -10.13
CA THR A 38 -0.57 11.88 -10.22
C THR A 38 0.34 10.85 -10.90
N ARG A 39 1.03 11.24 -11.97
CA ARG A 39 2.00 10.38 -12.65
C ARG A 39 3.19 10.04 -11.76
N ALA A 40 3.67 10.99 -10.96
CA ALA A 40 4.74 10.77 -10.01
C ALA A 40 4.33 9.80 -8.89
N LEU A 41 3.16 9.98 -8.29
CA LEU A 41 2.61 9.09 -7.26
C LEU A 41 2.43 7.66 -7.78
N ASN A 42 1.83 7.51 -8.97
CA ASN A 42 1.65 6.20 -9.58
C ASN A 42 2.99 5.51 -9.85
N LYS A 43 3.99 6.27 -10.30
CA LYS A 43 5.33 5.71 -10.55
C LYS A 43 6.05 5.33 -9.27
N TYR A 44 5.91 6.14 -8.22
CA TYR A 44 6.43 5.84 -6.90
C TYR A 44 5.82 4.56 -6.34
N ARG A 45 4.49 4.45 -6.39
CA ARG A 45 3.76 3.25 -5.92
C ARG A 45 4.12 1.98 -6.67
N GLN A 46 4.45 2.08 -7.95
CA GLN A 46 4.88 0.93 -8.75
C GLN A 46 6.29 0.42 -8.43
N ARG A 47 7.17 1.28 -7.94
CA ARG A 47 8.60 0.96 -7.81
C ARG A 47 9.14 0.94 -6.39
N SER A 48 8.49 1.63 -5.47
CA SER A 48 8.96 1.75 -4.10
C SER A 48 8.25 0.79 -3.17
N SER A 49 9.01 0.00 -2.43
CA SER A 49 8.49 -0.82 -1.32
C SER A 49 7.94 0.05 -0.18
N ASN A 50 8.45 1.28 -0.04
CA ASN A 50 7.98 2.23 0.97
C ASN A 50 6.57 2.80 0.68
N ALA A 51 6.01 2.53 -0.49
CA ALA A 51 4.65 2.93 -0.85
C ALA A 51 3.56 1.99 -0.29
N VAL A 52 3.97 0.86 0.28
CA VAL A 52 3.09 -0.16 0.82
C VAL A 52 3.38 -0.32 2.30
N GLU A 53 2.34 -0.49 3.09
CA GLU A 53 2.44 -0.78 4.53
C GLU A 53 1.64 -2.04 4.88
N GLU A 54 2.19 -2.81 5.80
CA GLU A 54 1.49 -3.95 6.38
C GLU A 54 0.55 -3.45 7.47
N SER A 55 -0.69 -3.92 7.46
CA SER A 55 -1.67 -3.57 8.48
C SER A 55 -2.47 -4.78 8.93
N TYR A 56 -3.01 -4.68 10.14
CA TYR A 56 -3.91 -5.66 10.71
C TYR A 56 -5.28 -5.03 10.94
N ALA A 57 -6.30 -5.65 10.35
CA ALA A 57 -7.67 -5.20 10.47
C ALA A 57 -8.57 -6.31 11.01
N PHE A 58 -9.63 -5.95 11.72
CA PHE A 58 -10.63 -6.91 12.17
C PHE A 58 -11.78 -6.97 11.18
N LEU A 59 -12.11 -8.17 10.74
CA LEU A 59 -13.26 -8.45 9.89
C LEU A 59 -14.29 -9.29 10.67
N LYS A 60 -15.55 -8.88 10.62
CA LYS A 60 -16.67 -9.65 11.19
C LYS A 60 -17.30 -10.49 10.10
N LEU A 61 -17.25 -11.81 10.27
CA LEU A 61 -17.82 -12.77 9.35
C LEU A 61 -19.29 -13.05 9.71
N LYS A 62 -20.15 -13.05 8.70
CA LYS A 62 -21.57 -13.44 8.83
C LYS A 62 -21.78 -14.83 8.28
N LYS A 63 -22.60 -15.63 8.96
CA LYS A 63 -22.80 -17.07 8.66
C LYS A 63 -23.24 -17.36 7.22
N ASN A 64 -23.99 -16.47 6.58
CA ASN A 64 -24.54 -16.66 5.24
C ASN A 64 -23.89 -15.77 4.18
N GLN A 65 -22.78 -15.09 4.51
CA GLN A 65 -22.06 -14.21 3.60
C GLN A 65 -20.66 -14.75 3.35
N ASN A 66 -20.37 -15.08 2.10
CA ASN A 66 -19.05 -15.57 1.70
C ASN A 66 -18.22 -14.49 1.01
N GLU A 67 -18.86 -13.39 0.60
CA GLU A 67 -18.23 -12.33 -0.20
C GLU A 67 -18.18 -11.03 0.60
N TYR A 68 -17.01 -10.43 0.65
CA TYR A 68 -16.73 -9.18 1.35
C TYR A 68 -16.01 -8.23 0.41
N ILE A 69 -16.48 -6.98 0.34
CA ILE A 69 -15.81 -5.91 -0.39
C ILE A 69 -14.90 -5.20 0.58
N LEU A 70 -13.61 -5.13 0.26
CA LEU A 70 -12.60 -4.45 1.06
C LEU A 70 -12.40 -3.01 0.56
N PRO A 71 -11.84 -2.12 1.40
CA PRO A 71 -11.49 -0.75 0.98
C PRO A 71 -10.49 -0.73 -0.18
N ASP A 72 -10.54 0.32 -1.00
CA ASP A 72 -9.68 0.48 -2.18
C ASP A 72 -8.18 0.54 -1.83
N GLU A 73 -7.87 0.93 -0.61
CA GLU A 73 -6.49 0.99 -0.09
C GLU A 73 -5.82 -0.38 0.00
N VAL A 74 -6.60 -1.46 0.13
CA VAL A 74 -6.09 -2.82 0.26
C VAL A 74 -5.56 -3.30 -1.08
N ILE A 75 -4.27 -3.63 -1.12
CA ILE A 75 -3.58 -4.18 -2.29
C ILE A 75 -3.69 -5.69 -2.31
N ASN A 76 -3.45 -6.29 -1.13
CA ASN A 76 -3.39 -7.74 -0.99
C ASN A 76 -3.84 -8.15 0.42
N VAL A 77 -4.39 -9.34 0.52
CA VAL A 77 -4.70 -10.00 1.79
C VAL A 77 -3.76 -11.19 1.92
N ARG A 78 -2.90 -11.16 2.94
CA ARG A 78 -1.93 -12.24 3.17
C ARG A 78 -2.56 -13.41 3.89
N ASN A 79 -3.20 -13.15 5.03
CA ASN A 79 -3.76 -14.18 5.88
C ASN A 79 -5.05 -13.72 6.56
N LEU A 80 -5.92 -14.68 6.81
CA LEU A 80 -7.08 -14.55 7.68
C LEU A 80 -6.93 -15.52 8.86
N ASN A 81 -6.82 -14.96 10.05
CA ASN A 81 -6.56 -15.72 11.25
C ASN A 81 -7.78 -15.69 12.20
N ARG A 82 -8.21 -16.84 12.65
CA ARG A 82 -9.22 -16.97 13.69
C ARG A 82 -8.63 -16.75 15.08
N ARG A 83 -9.49 -16.47 16.05
CA ARG A 83 -9.09 -16.54 17.45
C ARG A 83 -8.70 -17.98 17.81
N THR A 84 -7.65 -18.10 18.59
CA THR A 84 -7.13 -19.42 19.00
C THR A 84 -8.12 -20.15 19.87
N VAL A 85 -8.36 -21.42 19.54
CA VAL A 85 -9.14 -22.32 20.38
C VAL A 85 -8.23 -22.79 21.53
N GLY A 86 -8.37 -22.21 22.70
CA GLY A 86 -7.57 -22.63 23.87
C GLY A 86 -7.07 -21.50 24.76
N SER A 87 -7.07 -20.28 24.33
CA SER A 87 -6.83 -19.13 25.19
C SER A 87 -8.14 -18.78 25.93
N ARG A 88 -8.53 -19.61 26.88
CA ARG A 88 -9.58 -19.28 27.84
C ARG A 88 -8.97 -18.38 28.91
N THR A 89 -9.28 -17.12 28.87
CA THR A 89 -9.20 -16.26 30.05
C THR A 89 -10.37 -16.62 30.95
N GLU A 90 -10.15 -16.85 32.22
CA GLU A 90 -11.20 -17.02 33.23
C GLU A 90 -12.18 -15.84 33.13
N GLY A 91 -13.33 -16.05 32.53
CA GLY A 91 -14.32 -15.00 32.28
C GLY A 91 -15.26 -15.25 31.12
N GLY A 92 -15.16 -16.40 30.45
CA GLY A 92 -16.18 -16.86 29.50
C GLY A 92 -16.15 -16.23 28.08
N GLU A 93 -15.41 -15.20 27.84
CA GLU A 93 -15.16 -14.70 26.48
C GLU A 93 -13.90 -15.33 25.91
N GLY A 94 -14.05 -16.06 24.80
CA GLY A 94 -12.98 -16.81 24.15
C GLY A 94 -11.74 -15.96 23.85
N GLY A 95 -10.59 -16.62 23.93
CA GLY A 95 -9.25 -16.04 23.90
C GLY A 95 -9.05 -14.77 23.09
N THR A 96 -8.31 -13.85 23.70
CA THR A 96 -8.04 -12.52 23.15
C THR A 96 -6.96 -12.51 22.08
N LEU A 97 -6.18 -13.59 21.97
CA LEU A 97 -5.06 -13.69 21.05
C LEU A 97 -5.46 -14.36 19.74
N PHE A 98 -5.08 -13.74 18.64
CA PHE A 98 -5.20 -14.29 17.30
C PHE A 98 -3.89 -14.97 16.89
N GLU A 99 -3.96 -16.03 16.07
CA GLU A 99 -2.81 -16.43 15.29
C GLU A 99 -2.45 -15.27 14.32
N PRO A 100 -1.20 -14.92 14.08
CA PRO A 100 0.04 -15.54 14.52
C PRO A 100 0.59 -15.05 15.88
N PHE A 101 -0.07 -14.13 16.56
CA PHE A 101 0.46 -13.55 17.81
C PHE A 101 0.58 -14.59 18.93
N ASN A 102 -0.33 -15.54 18.98
CA ASN A 102 -0.24 -16.67 19.94
C ASN A 102 0.98 -17.54 19.67
N LEU A 103 1.28 -17.80 18.40
CA LEU A 103 2.47 -18.52 17.95
C LEU A 103 3.75 -17.80 18.40
N ALA A 104 3.81 -16.48 18.20
CA ALA A 104 4.95 -15.66 18.60
C ALA A 104 5.19 -15.70 20.11
N TYR A 105 4.11 -15.63 20.91
CA TYR A 105 4.19 -15.72 22.36
C TYR A 105 4.68 -17.09 22.83
N THR A 106 4.09 -18.16 22.29
CA THR A 106 4.48 -19.54 22.61
C THR A 106 5.94 -19.81 22.23
N ASN A 107 6.37 -19.34 21.05
CA ASN A 107 7.74 -19.48 20.60
C ASN A 107 8.73 -18.73 21.51
N THR A 108 8.39 -17.51 21.94
CA THR A 108 9.23 -16.75 22.87
C THR A 108 9.33 -17.44 24.23
N TYR A 109 8.24 -18.04 24.71
CA TYR A 109 8.24 -18.76 25.96
C TYR A 109 9.07 -20.04 25.89
N LEU A 110 8.93 -20.80 24.79
CA LEU A 110 9.72 -22.01 24.56
C LEU A 110 11.21 -21.74 24.41
N LEU A 111 11.57 -20.66 23.73
CA LEU A 111 12.96 -20.22 23.59
C LEU A 111 13.59 -19.83 24.94
N ARG A 112 12.79 -19.26 25.85
CA ARG A 112 13.24 -18.91 27.21
C ARG A 112 13.33 -20.13 28.14
N ALA A 113 12.44 -21.08 27.99
CA ALA A 113 12.35 -22.26 28.87
C ALA A 113 13.40 -23.34 28.53
N GLY A 114 13.97 -23.32 27.33
CA GLY A 114 14.87 -24.35 26.82
C GLY A 114 16.29 -23.87 26.61
N ALA A 115 17.12 -23.90 27.64
CA ALA A 115 18.56 -23.75 27.49
C ALA A 115 19.22 -24.76 26.54
N THR A 116 18.48 -25.78 26.09
CA THR A 116 18.95 -26.91 25.26
C THR A 116 18.28 -27.00 23.89
N GLY A 117 17.27 -26.16 23.60
CA GLY A 117 16.57 -26.18 22.32
C GLY A 117 17.21 -25.25 21.31
N GLY A 118 18.01 -25.74 20.41
CA GLY A 118 18.56 -24.98 19.31
C GLY A 118 17.52 -24.53 18.28
N LEU A 119 17.95 -23.72 17.31
CA LEU A 119 17.12 -23.19 16.21
C LEU A 119 16.35 -24.31 15.46
N ALA A 120 16.91 -25.51 15.38
CA ALA A 120 16.26 -26.67 14.77
C ALA A 120 15.00 -27.11 15.53
N THR A 121 15.03 -27.10 16.85
CA THR A 121 13.87 -27.43 17.68
C THR A 121 12.77 -26.38 17.53
N TYR A 122 13.15 -25.13 17.45
CA TYR A 122 12.22 -24.03 17.16
C TYR A 122 11.51 -24.23 15.81
N TYR A 123 12.25 -24.50 14.75
CA TYR A 123 11.67 -24.74 13.41
C TYR A 123 10.75 -25.95 13.38
N ALA A 124 11.16 -27.05 14.00
CA ALA A 124 10.34 -28.26 14.08
C ALA A 124 9.01 -27.98 14.78
N PHE A 125 9.05 -27.24 15.89
CA PHE A 125 7.83 -26.89 16.65
C PHE A 125 6.96 -25.89 15.92
N ALA A 126 7.53 -24.87 15.28
CA ALA A 126 6.81 -23.89 14.48
C ALA A 126 6.11 -24.55 13.28
N SER A 127 6.80 -25.44 12.58
CA SER A 127 6.21 -26.21 11.48
C SER A 127 5.09 -27.13 11.92
N TYR A 128 5.24 -27.76 13.08
CA TYR A 128 4.20 -28.61 13.67
C TYR A 128 2.97 -27.79 14.04
N GLN A 129 3.13 -26.63 14.68
CA GLN A 129 2.02 -25.74 15.03
C GLN A 129 1.31 -25.21 13.78
N GLU A 130 2.02 -24.85 12.74
CA GLU A 130 1.44 -24.42 11.48
C GLU A 130 0.61 -25.53 10.83
N MET A 131 1.12 -26.76 10.83
CA MET A 131 0.40 -27.92 10.33
C MET A 131 -0.87 -28.20 11.13
N VAL A 132 -0.77 -28.19 12.45
CA VAL A 132 -1.94 -28.35 13.36
C VAL A 132 -2.96 -27.23 13.13
N GLY A 133 -2.52 -25.99 13.00
CA GLY A 133 -3.38 -24.84 12.67
C GLY A 133 -4.13 -25.03 11.35
N LYS A 134 -3.47 -25.54 10.32
CA LYS A 134 -4.11 -25.86 9.04
C LYS A 134 -5.11 -27.01 9.16
N MET A 135 -4.80 -28.05 9.91
CA MET A 135 -5.67 -29.20 10.12
C MET A 135 -6.93 -28.84 10.92
N PHE A 136 -6.82 -28.03 11.95
CA PHE A 136 -7.93 -27.64 12.82
C PHE A 136 -8.64 -26.36 12.37
N GLY A 137 -8.29 -25.82 11.20
CA GLY A 137 -8.99 -24.69 10.57
C GLY A 137 -8.81 -23.36 11.30
N SER A 138 -7.64 -23.12 11.90
CA SER A 138 -7.26 -21.80 12.44
C SER A 138 -7.06 -20.80 11.33
N PHE A 139 -6.63 -21.24 10.16
CA PHE A 139 -6.50 -20.44 8.96
C PHE A 139 -7.75 -20.57 8.11
N ILE A 140 -8.23 -19.44 7.63
CA ILE A 140 -9.38 -19.38 6.74
C ILE A 140 -8.86 -19.32 5.31
N GLN A 141 -9.32 -20.23 4.45
CA GLN A 141 -9.03 -20.15 3.02
C GLN A 141 -9.92 -19.11 2.36
N PHE A 142 -9.31 -18.23 1.59
CA PHE A 142 -9.98 -17.16 0.87
C PHE A 142 -9.35 -16.95 -0.50
N HIS A 143 -10.09 -16.29 -1.37
CA HIS A 143 -9.62 -15.76 -2.63
C HIS A 143 -9.87 -14.26 -2.65
N PHE A 144 -8.86 -13.47 -3.01
CA PHE A 144 -8.97 -12.02 -3.12
C PHE A 144 -8.70 -11.56 -4.54
N ASP A 145 -9.65 -10.83 -5.11
CA ASP A 145 -9.50 -10.20 -6.42
C ASP A 145 -9.12 -8.73 -6.23
N VAL A 146 -7.92 -8.38 -6.71
CA VAL A 146 -7.37 -7.02 -6.57
C VAL A 146 -8.15 -5.99 -7.38
N ALA A 147 -8.73 -6.39 -8.53
CA ALA A 147 -9.44 -5.47 -9.41
C ALA A 147 -10.80 -5.04 -8.84
N THR A 148 -11.55 -5.99 -8.30
CA THR A 148 -12.88 -5.74 -7.74
C THR A 148 -12.88 -5.50 -6.24
N LYS A 149 -11.70 -5.64 -5.58
CA LYS A 149 -11.56 -5.59 -4.11
C LYS A 149 -12.44 -6.57 -3.37
N LYS A 150 -12.85 -7.62 -4.07
CA LYS A 150 -13.74 -8.64 -3.56
C LYS A 150 -12.94 -9.79 -2.95
N MET A 151 -13.22 -10.07 -1.70
CA MET A 151 -12.69 -11.24 -1.01
C MET A 151 -13.78 -12.28 -0.85
N THR A 152 -13.53 -13.49 -1.35
CA THR A 152 -14.45 -14.64 -1.23
C THR A 152 -13.85 -15.65 -0.27
N ILE A 153 -14.59 -15.99 0.76
CA ILE A 153 -14.19 -16.97 1.78
C ILE A 153 -14.73 -18.34 1.39
N THR A 154 -13.85 -19.33 1.33
CA THR A 154 -14.21 -20.69 0.93
C THR A 154 -14.82 -21.49 2.09
N GLN A 155 -14.40 -21.20 3.33
CA GLN A 155 -14.87 -21.90 4.51
C GLN A 155 -16.01 -21.14 5.19
N ARG A 156 -17.03 -21.88 5.64
CA ARG A 156 -18.13 -21.27 6.38
C ARG A 156 -17.67 -20.80 7.76
N PRO A 157 -18.11 -19.61 8.20
CA PRO A 157 -17.88 -19.14 9.57
C PRO A 157 -18.44 -20.14 10.60
N ARG A 158 -17.76 -20.29 11.71
CA ARG A 158 -18.20 -21.19 12.81
C ARG A 158 -19.39 -20.62 13.57
N ALA A 159 -19.42 -19.31 13.74
CA ALA A 159 -20.49 -18.59 14.44
C ALA A 159 -20.89 -17.35 13.64
N ASP A 160 -22.08 -16.85 13.93
CA ASP A 160 -22.50 -15.55 13.41
C ASP A 160 -21.71 -14.43 14.11
N ASN A 161 -21.28 -13.42 13.34
CA ASN A 161 -20.41 -12.34 13.82
C ASN A 161 -19.02 -12.79 14.34
N GLU A 162 -18.49 -13.89 13.81
CA GLU A 162 -17.13 -14.32 14.11
C GLU A 162 -16.13 -13.23 13.71
N THR A 163 -15.34 -12.73 14.67
CA THR A 163 -14.29 -11.76 14.39
C THR A 163 -13.01 -12.47 14.01
N VAL A 164 -12.47 -12.13 12.85
CA VAL A 164 -11.19 -12.63 12.35
C VAL A 164 -10.19 -11.50 12.20
N LEU A 165 -8.92 -11.82 12.39
CA LEU A 165 -7.82 -10.90 12.13
C LEU A 165 -7.38 -11.08 10.69
N MET A 166 -7.42 -9.99 9.94
CA MET A 166 -6.97 -9.92 8.56
C MET A 166 -5.62 -9.23 8.50
N HIS A 167 -4.63 -9.88 7.91
CA HIS A 167 -3.32 -9.30 7.63
C HIS A 167 -3.30 -8.84 6.17
N THR A 168 -3.14 -7.54 5.97
CA THR A 168 -3.25 -6.90 4.66
C THR A 168 -2.02 -6.06 4.33
N ASP A 169 -1.76 -5.94 3.04
CA ASP A 169 -0.86 -4.95 2.46
C ASP A 169 -1.71 -3.81 1.92
N ASN A 170 -1.51 -2.61 2.43
CA ASN A 170 -2.26 -1.42 2.04
C ASN A 170 -1.36 -0.40 1.37
N TYR A 171 -1.92 0.41 0.47
CA TYR A 171 -1.25 1.60 0.00
C TYR A 171 -1.12 2.62 1.12
N ARG A 172 0.08 3.16 1.28
CA ARG A 172 0.27 4.32 2.15
C ARG A 172 -0.55 5.50 1.64
N PRO A 173 -1.29 6.20 2.54
CA PRO A 173 -2.02 7.42 2.18
C PRO A 173 -1.09 8.49 1.61
N ASP A 174 -1.59 9.27 0.64
CA ASP A 174 -0.81 10.34 0.00
C ASP A 174 -0.27 11.36 1.00
N ILE A 175 -1.04 11.64 2.06
CA ILE A 175 -0.63 12.55 3.15
C ILE A 175 0.67 12.09 3.80
N THR A 176 0.82 10.79 4.04
CA THR A 176 2.04 10.21 4.62
C THR A 176 3.20 10.31 3.65
N LEU A 177 2.97 10.06 2.36
CA LEU A 177 4.00 10.14 1.32
C LEU A 177 4.54 11.57 1.15
N PHE A 178 3.70 12.59 1.34
CA PHE A 178 4.11 14.00 1.26
C PHE A 178 4.87 14.49 2.51
N LYS A 179 4.75 13.78 3.64
CA LYS A 179 5.46 14.12 4.89
C LYS A 179 6.75 13.32 5.07
N ASP A 180 6.87 12.16 4.44
CA ASP A 180 8.00 11.27 4.60
C ASP A 180 9.28 11.82 3.96
N ILE A 181 10.40 11.68 4.69
CA ILE A 181 11.71 12.21 4.31
C ILE A 181 12.23 11.59 3.00
N TYR A 182 11.91 10.33 2.73
CA TYR A 182 12.40 9.62 1.55
C TYR A 182 11.48 9.79 0.34
N SER A 183 10.17 9.79 0.53
CA SER A 183 9.21 9.86 -0.58
C SER A 183 8.99 11.27 -1.10
N LYS A 184 8.91 12.27 -0.21
CA LYS A 184 8.65 13.67 -0.58
C LYS A 184 9.67 14.23 -1.59
N PRO A 185 11.01 14.12 -1.39
CA PRO A 185 11.98 14.63 -2.36
C PRO A 185 11.85 13.94 -3.72
N TRP A 186 11.68 12.63 -3.73
CA TRP A 186 11.57 11.87 -4.97
C TRP A 186 10.31 12.26 -5.77
N ILE A 187 9.13 12.33 -5.10
CA ILE A 187 7.87 12.73 -5.74
C ILE A 187 7.98 14.13 -6.32
N ARG A 188 8.55 15.06 -5.56
CA ARG A 188 8.76 16.45 -5.96
C ARG A 188 9.64 16.56 -7.21
N ASP A 189 10.78 15.89 -7.21
CA ASP A 189 11.75 15.96 -8.31
C ASP A 189 11.22 15.23 -9.56
N TYR A 190 10.50 14.12 -9.38
CA TYR A 190 9.86 13.44 -10.50
C TYR A 190 8.71 14.27 -11.08
N THR A 191 7.90 14.94 -10.26
CA THR A 191 6.85 15.87 -10.72
C THR A 191 7.47 17.00 -11.54
N LEU A 192 8.58 17.57 -11.07
CA LEU A 192 9.32 18.58 -11.81
C LEU A 192 9.83 18.06 -13.17
N ALA A 193 10.40 16.86 -13.19
CA ALA A 193 10.88 16.24 -14.43
C ALA A 193 9.76 16.02 -15.46
N VAL A 194 8.59 15.54 -15.00
CA VAL A 194 7.41 15.35 -15.86
C VAL A 194 6.88 16.69 -16.37
N SER A 195 6.84 17.73 -15.54
CA SER A 195 6.41 19.07 -15.93
C SER A 195 7.36 19.67 -16.98
N LYS A 196 8.68 19.50 -16.81
CA LYS A 196 9.67 19.88 -17.82
C LYS A 196 9.49 19.12 -19.14
N LEU A 197 9.19 17.83 -19.06
CA LEU A 197 8.93 17.00 -20.25
C LEU A 197 7.71 17.51 -21.02
N MET A 198 6.59 17.74 -20.31
CA MET A 198 5.37 18.28 -20.94
C MET A 198 5.60 19.63 -21.62
N LEU A 199 6.33 20.53 -20.96
CA LEU A 199 6.67 21.83 -21.51
C LEU A 199 7.59 21.69 -22.72
N GLY A 200 8.59 20.79 -22.64
CA GLY A 200 9.53 20.51 -23.75
C GLY A 200 8.82 19.90 -24.96
N GLU A 201 7.90 18.97 -24.76
CA GLU A 201 7.11 18.38 -25.83
C GLU A 201 6.19 19.41 -26.51
N ALA A 202 5.56 20.30 -25.74
CA ALA A 202 4.73 21.37 -26.28
C ALA A 202 5.58 22.32 -27.14
N ARG A 203 6.69 22.82 -26.60
CA ARG A 203 7.60 23.76 -27.32
C ARG A 203 8.26 23.09 -28.51
N GLY A 204 8.61 21.81 -28.45
CA GLY A 204 9.17 21.06 -29.56
C GLY A 204 8.26 20.98 -30.79
N LYS A 205 6.94 20.92 -30.58
CA LYS A 205 5.95 20.93 -31.68
C LYS A 205 5.94 22.28 -32.42
N PHE A 206 6.14 23.38 -31.74
CA PHE A 206 6.20 24.69 -32.36
C PHE A 206 7.52 24.92 -33.16
N ASN A 207 8.65 24.41 -32.68
CA ASN A 207 9.93 24.50 -33.39
C ASN A 207 9.92 23.76 -34.75
N THR A 208 9.23 22.62 -34.86
CA THR A 208 9.09 21.91 -36.12
C THR A 208 8.28 22.72 -37.15
N CYS A 209 7.29 23.51 -36.73
CA CYS A 209 6.56 24.38 -37.64
C CYS A 209 7.40 25.55 -38.15
N LEU A 210 8.33 26.10 -37.33
CA LEU A 210 9.23 27.22 -37.72
C LEU A 210 10.32 26.78 -38.68
N LEU A 211 10.79 25.53 -38.61
CA LEU A 211 11.80 25.00 -39.55
C LEU A 211 11.27 24.86 -40.99
N TYR A 212 9.94 24.69 -41.16
CA TYR A 212 9.31 24.65 -42.48
C TYR A 212 9.09 26.04 -43.12
N THR A 213 9.22 27.12 -42.36
CA THR A 213 9.01 28.49 -42.83
C THR A 213 10.29 29.27 -43.06
N SER A 214 11.46 28.70 -42.77
CA SER A 214 12.74 29.32 -43.13
C SER A 214 13.03 29.13 -44.61
N PRO A 215 13.24 30.19 -45.39
CA PRO A 215 13.58 30.05 -46.81
C PRO A 215 14.88 29.26 -46.97
N SER A 216 14.88 28.35 -47.93
CA SER A 216 16.05 27.54 -48.25
C SER A 216 17.22 28.43 -48.62
N PRO A 217 18.48 28.18 -48.18
CA PRO A 217 19.63 28.95 -48.58
C PRO A 217 19.95 28.91 -50.09
N ARG A 218 19.16 28.19 -50.87
CA ARG A 218 19.28 28.08 -52.33
C ARG A 218 18.44 29.09 -53.12
N ASP A 219 17.59 29.86 -52.43
CA ASP A 219 16.69 30.85 -53.08
C ASP A 219 17.24 32.29 -52.98
N SER A 220 18.52 32.45 -52.75
CA SER A 220 19.27 33.73 -52.78
C SER A 220 20.33 33.76 -53.87
#